data_809a2882f8e8db27af959c61dd685d3f
#
_entry.id   809a2882f8e8db27af959c61dd685d3f
#
_cell.length_a   1.000
_cell.length_b   1.000
_cell.length_c   1.000
_cell.angle_alpha   90.00
_cell.angle_beta   90.00
_cell.angle_gamma   90.00
#
_symmetry.space_group_name_H-M   'P 1'
#
loop_
_entity.id
_entity.type
_entity.pdbx_description
1 polymer ?
#
loop_
_entity_poly.entity_id
_entity_poly.type
_entity_poly.pdbx_seq_one_letter_code
_entity_poly.pdbx_strand_id
1 'polypeptide(L)'
;MTTIDTSRPRHEINVLDRAFIRDPWEGYARLRAEQPVFFDEVNDLWVLTRHEDVTHASIHPELFCSGQGVRPTQSFDLSLIALDGERHIRQRRLINQGFSPRMIRTMEGRIRQVVTETLDAVATRGSCDFVEDIAVPIPMVVIAELMGLPVEDRDRFWRWSDAMMAGEGRQEGDPELEAAGVAFGEYMAYVSGLVADRRAAYRAAKAEGREPEGDDLISVLVAAAEEGIIDTDEDRDEDTLAEDELMMFLVVVIVAGNETTRNALSGGMWALHRFRDQWEAALADPGLWATAPDEICRWVSPVISFVRTATCDTEIAGHQILEGERVLMLYQSANRDEAVFEDPDVLRLDRSPNPQLAFGIGPHVCMGINLARLEIRVLFEELARRFPDIDVVEGASPVWGDSTLVHAIESLPVRFTPEPG
;
A
#
# COMPACT_ATOMS: atom_id res chain seq x y z
N MET A 1 -2.15 -38.89 -9.92
CA MET A 1 -2.35 -38.31 -11.27
C MET A 1 -3.63 -37.49 -11.17
N THR A 2 -3.52 -36.21 -10.98
CA THR A 2 -4.66 -35.29 -10.95
C THR A 2 -5.17 -35.22 -12.39
N THR A 3 -6.41 -35.58 -12.62
CA THR A 3 -7.07 -35.42 -13.92
C THR A 3 -7.14 -33.92 -14.21
N ILE A 4 -6.42 -33.49 -15.24
CA ILE A 4 -6.43 -32.09 -15.71
C ILE A 4 -7.85 -31.82 -16.22
N ASP A 5 -8.57 -30.94 -15.56
CA ASP A 5 -9.88 -30.47 -16.00
C ASP A 5 -9.69 -29.56 -17.23
N THR A 6 -10.00 -30.09 -18.42
CA THR A 6 -9.84 -29.38 -19.69
C THR A 6 -10.98 -28.38 -19.97
N SER A 7 -11.97 -28.26 -19.07
CA SER A 7 -13.11 -27.34 -19.24
C SER A 7 -12.80 -25.91 -18.77
N ARG A 8 -11.75 -25.72 -17.95
CA ARG A 8 -11.38 -24.41 -17.43
C ARG A 8 -10.67 -23.55 -18.48
N PRO A 9 -11.01 -22.28 -18.59
CA PRO A 9 -10.30 -21.35 -19.47
C PRO A 9 -8.85 -21.17 -18.97
N ARG A 10 -7.90 -21.22 -19.88
CA ARG A 10 -6.46 -21.14 -19.57
C ARG A 10 -5.79 -20.12 -20.43
N HIS A 11 -4.70 -19.56 -19.96
CA HIS A 11 -3.85 -18.67 -20.73
C HIS A 11 -2.38 -19.03 -20.57
N GLU A 12 -1.56 -18.73 -21.57
CA GLU A 12 -0.13 -19.01 -21.57
C GLU A 12 0.69 -18.04 -20.68
N ILE A 13 0.14 -16.86 -20.39
CA ILE A 13 0.79 -15.84 -19.57
C ILE A 13 0.72 -16.26 -18.10
N ASN A 14 1.88 -16.40 -17.46
CA ASN A 14 2.01 -16.50 -16.02
C ASN A 14 2.12 -15.08 -15.43
N VAL A 15 1.06 -14.60 -14.81
CA VAL A 15 0.99 -13.23 -14.27
C VAL A 15 1.86 -13.01 -13.02
N LEU A 16 2.37 -14.08 -12.41
CA LEU A 16 3.30 -14.04 -11.28
C LEU A 16 4.76 -14.26 -11.70
N ASP A 17 5.03 -14.40 -12.99
CA ASP A 17 6.39 -14.45 -13.50
C ASP A 17 7.08 -13.09 -13.35
N ARG A 18 8.27 -13.07 -12.75
CA ARG A 18 9.00 -11.83 -12.45
C ARG A 18 9.42 -11.06 -13.70
N ALA A 19 9.72 -11.76 -14.81
CA ALA A 19 10.02 -11.11 -16.06
C ALA A 19 8.77 -10.44 -16.66
N PHE A 20 7.60 -11.07 -16.51
CA PHE A 20 6.32 -10.49 -16.92
C PHE A 20 5.98 -9.25 -16.08
N ILE A 21 6.15 -9.32 -14.76
CA ILE A 21 5.82 -8.22 -13.82
C ILE A 21 6.60 -6.93 -14.12
N ARG A 22 7.82 -7.03 -14.65
CA ARG A 22 8.64 -5.86 -14.98
C ARG A 22 8.06 -4.97 -16.08
N ASP A 23 7.36 -5.57 -17.04
CA ASP A 23 6.66 -4.84 -18.11
C ASP A 23 5.38 -5.59 -18.51
N PRO A 24 4.32 -5.53 -17.70
CA PRO A 24 3.13 -6.36 -17.87
C PRO A 24 2.07 -5.76 -18.79
N TRP A 25 2.23 -4.53 -19.23
CA TRP A 25 1.13 -3.69 -19.75
C TRP A 25 0.47 -4.27 -21.01
N GLU A 26 1.27 -4.68 -22.01
CA GLU A 26 0.76 -5.32 -23.23
C GLU A 26 0.08 -6.66 -22.91
N GLY A 27 0.69 -7.43 -22.00
CA GLY A 27 0.13 -8.68 -21.52
C GLY A 27 -1.22 -8.51 -20.81
N TYR A 28 -1.34 -7.50 -19.95
CA TYR A 28 -2.62 -7.20 -19.30
C TYR A 28 -3.70 -6.76 -20.30
N ALA A 29 -3.37 -5.92 -21.28
CA ALA A 29 -4.31 -5.52 -22.32
C ALA A 29 -4.80 -6.74 -23.12
N ARG A 30 -3.88 -7.63 -23.48
CA ARG A 30 -4.21 -8.89 -24.17
C ARG A 30 -5.11 -9.79 -23.31
N LEU A 31 -4.81 -9.96 -22.02
CA LEU A 31 -5.63 -10.75 -21.09
C LEU A 31 -7.04 -10.19 -20.98
N ARG A 32 -7.21 -8.87 -20.78
CA ARG A 32 -8.54 -8.23 -20.72
C ARG A 32 -9.35 -8.44 -21.98
N ALA A 33 -8.69 -8.41 -23.14
CA ALA A 33 -9.36 -8.57 -24.45
C ALA A 33 -9.72 -10.01 -24.79
N GLU A 34 -8.79 -10.96 -24.55
CA GLU A 34 -8.92 -12.35 -25.02
C GLU A 34 -9.55 -13.27 -23.96
N GLN A 35 -9.11 -13.14 -22.71
CA GLN A 35 -9.53 -14.05 -21.63
C GLN A 35 -9.46 -13.38 -20.26
N PRO A 36 -10.41 -12.50 -19.92
CA PRO A 36 -10.36 -11.68 -18.73
C PRO A 36 -10.44 -12.46 -17.41
N VAL A 37 -11.02 -13.64 -17.44
CA VAL A 37 -11.07 -14.58 -16.31
C VAL A 37 -10.50 -15.92 -16.80
N PHE A 38 -9.46 -16.43 -16.14
CA PHE A 38 -8.86 -17.71 -16.49
C PHE A 38 -8.25 -18.40 -15.26
N PHE A 39 -8.04 -19.71 -15.38
CA PHE A 39 -7.38 -20.51 -14.35
C PHE A 39 -5.90 -20.67 -14.68
N ASP A 40 -5.04 -20.16 -13.79
CA ASP A 40 -3.59 -20.33 -13.85
C ASP A 40 -3.22 -21.66 -13.17
N GLU A 41 -2.91 -22.68 -13.98
CA GLU A 41 -2.55 -24.01 -13.47
C GLU A 41 -1.19 -24.06 -12.76
N VAL A 42 -0.29 -23.12 -13.08
CA VAL A 42 1.04 -23.07 -12.47
C VAL A 42 0.94 -22.61 -11.03
N ASN A 43 0.07 -21.65 -10.77
CA ASN A 43 -0.08 -21.02 -9.46
C ASN A 43 -1.34 -21.51 -8.70
N ASP A 44 -2.14 -22.38 -9.31
CA ASP A 44 -3.38 -22.96 -8.74
C ASP A 44 -4.35 -21.87 -8.26
N LEU A 45 -4.70 -20.92 -9.16
CA LEU A 45 -5.62 -19.83 -8.85
C LEU A 45 -6.32 -19.30 -10.10
N TRP A 46 -7.52 -18.75 -9.90
CA TRP A 46 -8.22 -17.95 -10.90
C TRP A 46 -7.61 -16.56 -10.98
N VAL A 47 -7.56 -15.99 -12.17
CA VAL A 47 -7.03 -14.64 -12.41
C VAL A 47 -8.14 -13.74 -12.93
N LEU A 48 -8.34 -12.60 -12.27
CA LEU A 48 -9.32 -11.57 -12.64
C LEU A 48 -8.56 -10.35 -13.15
N THR A 49 -8.82 -9.93 -14.40
CA THR A 49 -8.06 -8.85 -15.04
C THR A 49 -8.87 -7.60 -15.29
N ARG A 50 -10.21 -7.67 -15.33
CA ARG A 50 -11.11 -6.53 -15.56
C ARG A 50 -11.52 -5.85 -14.26
N HIS A 51 -11.78 -4.58 -14.36
CA HIS A 51 -12.23 -3.74 -13.25
C HIS A 51 -13.51 -4.27 -12.59
N GLU A 52 -14.50 -4.69 -13.38
CA GLU A 52 -15.78 -5.20 -12.88
C GLU A 52 -15.61 -6.48 -12.05
N ASP A 53 -14.77 -7.43 -12.51
CA ASP A 53 -14.55 -8.71 -11.84
C ASP A 53 -13.76 -8.54 -10.55
N VAL A 54 -12.71 -7.69 -10.58
CA VAL A 54 -11.93 -7.32 -9.39
C VAL A 54 -12.80 -6.60 -8.36
N THR A 55 -13.66 -5.69 -8.82
CA THR A 55 -14.62 -5.00 -7.95
C THR A 55 -15.59 -5.99 -7.34
N HIS A 56 -16.16 -6.90 -8.14
CA HIS A 56 -17.11 -7.93 -7.68
C HIS A 56 -16.49 -8.77 -6.55
N ALA A 57 -15.30 -9.33 -6.76
CA ALA A 57 -14.61 -10.13 -5.75
C ALA A 57 -14.27 -9.32 -4.47
N SER A 58 -14.03 -8.01 -4.61
CA SER A 58 -13.67 -7.14 -3.49
C SER A 58 -14.85 -6.73 -2.61
N ILE A 59 -16.06 -6.58 -3.17
CA ILE A 59 -17.23 -6.05 -2.44
C ILE A 59 -18.20 -7.13 -1.94
N HIS A 60 -17.93 -8.39 -2.27
CA HIS A 60 -18.72 -9.55 -1.83
C HIS A 60 -17.94 -10.47 -0.87
N PRO A 61 -17.65 -10.01 0.37
CA PRO A 61 -16.90 -10.81 1.34
C PRO A 61 -17.63 -12.10 1.75
N GLU A 62 -18.93 -12.17 1.55
CA GLU A 62 -19.74 -13.38 1.75
C GLU A 62 -19.45 -14.46 0.71
N LEU A 63 -18.93 -14.09 -0.47
CA LEU A 63 -18.53 -15.01 -1.54
C LEU A 63 -17.00 -15.22 -1.57
N PHE A 64 -16.23 -14.20 -1.19
CA PHE A 64 -14.78 -14.18 -1.35
C PHE A 64 -14.08 -13.65 -0.08
N CYS A 65 -13.57 -14.55 0.75
CA CYS A 65 -12.93 -14.20 2.01
C CYS A 65 -11.44 -13.90 1.88
N SER A 66 -10.92 -13.18 2.86
CA SER A 66 -9.48 -12.88 3.05
C SER A 66 -8.81 -13.85 4.02
N GLY A 67 -9.58 -14.50 4.89
CA GLY A 67 -9.09 -15.26 6.05
C GLY A 67 -8.25 -16.49 5.73
N GLN A 68 -8.15 -16.89 4.47
CA GLN A 68 -7.27 -17.95 4.01
C GLN A 68 -5.96 -17.43 3.39
N GLY A 69 -5.65 -16.14 3.60
CA GLY A 69 -4.49 -15.45 3.07
C GLY A 69 -4.82 -14.58 1.86
N VAL A 70 -4.07 -13.50 1.72
CA VAL A 70 -4.28 -12.49 0.68
C VAL A 70 -3.12 -12.41 -0.32
N ARG A 71 -2.06 -13.20 -0.12
CA ARG A 71 -0.87 -13.23 -0.98
C ARG A 71 -0.94 -14.39 -1.96
N PRO A 72 -0.44 -14.22 -3.21
CA PRO A 72 -0.44 -15.31 -4.19
C PRO A 72 0.38 -16.52 -3.72
N THR A 73 1.51 -16.27 -3.08
CA THR A 73 2.51 -17.27 -2.71
C THR A 73 2.47 -17.72 -1.25
N GLN A 74 1.76 -16.99 -0.39
CA GLN A 74 1.64 -17.28 1.05
C GLN A 74 0.18 -17.55 1.40
N SER A 75 -0.06 -18.65 2.13
CA SER A 75 -1.39 -19.05 2.58
C SER A 75 -1.72 -18.57 4.00
N PHE A 76 -0.76 -17.97 4.73
CA PHE A 76 -0.94 -17.62 6.14
C PHE A 76 -0.55 -16.15 6.40
N ASP A 77 -1.52 -15.38 6.89
CA ASP A 77 -1.35 -13.99 7.28
C ASP A 77 -2.21 -13.74 8.54
N LEU A 78 -1.59 -13.25 9.61
CA LEU A 78 -2.27 -12.96 10.89
C LEU A 78 -2.73 -11.51 11.00
N SER A 79 -2.48 -10.71 9.96
CA SER A 79 -2.78 -9.29 9.99
C SER A 79 -4.26 -8.99 9.73
N LEU A 80 -4.67 -7.75 10.04
CA LEU A 80 -6.00 -7.23 9.73
C LEU A 80 -6.42 -7.44 8.27
N ILE A 81 -5.47 -7.47 7.34
CA ILE A 81 -5.73 -7.64 5.90
C ILE A 81 -6.32 -9.02 5.60
N ALA A 82 -5.97 -10.02 6.41
CA ALA A 82 -6.42 -11.40 6.29
C ALA A 82 -7.53 -11.77 7.30
N LEU A 83 -8.30 -10.81 7.77
CA LEU A 83 -9.47 -11.06 8.61
C LEU A 83 -10.76 -10.82 7.83
N ASP A 84 -11.84 -11.48 8.27
CA ASP A 84 -13.18 -11.31 7.71
C ASP A 84 -14.22 -11.08 8.80
N GLY A 85 -15.46 -10.74 8.38
CA GLY A 85 -16.62 -10.67 9.22
C GLY A 85 -16.52 -9.66 10.37
N GLU A 86 -17.17 -9.97 11.49
CA GLU A 86 -17.29 -9.06 12.64
C GLU A 86 -15.93 -8.70 13.25
N ARG A 87 -15.00 -9.67 13.32
CA ARG A 87 -13.64 -9.44 13.85
C ARG A 87 -12.89 -8.37 13.04
N HIS A 88 -12.95 -8.46 11.70
CA HIS A 88 -12.37 -7.45 10.81
C HIS A 88 -13.02 -6.07 11.03
N ILE A 89 -14.37 -6.02 11.04
CA ILE A 89 -15.11 -4.77 11.20
C ILE A 89 -14.77 -4.10 12.52
N ARG A 90 -14.70 -4.88 13.61
CA ARG A 90 -14.35 -4.40 14.95
C ARG A 90 -12.94 -3.80 14.98
N GLN A 91 -11.93 -4.58 14.58
CA GLN A 91 -10.54 -4.10 14.55
C GLN A 91 -10.40 -2.85 13.69
N ARG A 92 -11.01 -2.86 12.51
CA ARG A 92 -10.97 -1.74 11.59
C ARG A 92 -11.60 -0.47 12.18
N ARG A 93 -12.70 -0.59 12.92
CA ARG A 93 -13.35 0.54 13.58
C ARG A 93 -12.44 1.20 14.63
N LEU A 94 -11.73 0.40 15.43
CA LEU A 94 -10.75 0.89 16.39
C LEU A 94 -9.62 1.67 15.73
N ILE A 95 -9.02 1.04 14.76
CA ILE A 95 -7.83 1.54 14.08
C ILE A 95 -8.14 2.80 13.24
N ASN A 96 -9.34 2.88 12.66
CA ASN A 96 -9.79 4.05 11.90
C ASN A 96 -9.77 5.36 12.71
N GLN A 97 -9.78 5.31 14.04
CA GLN A 97 -9.63 6.51 14.88
C GLN A 97 -8.28 7.20 14.63
N GLY A 98 -7.20 6.41 14.49
CA GLY A 98 -5.85 6.89 14.18
C GLY A 98 -5.63 7.35 12.74
N PHE A 99 -6.53 6.97 11.80
CA PHE A 99 -6.45 7.32 10.38
C PHE A 99 -7.60 8.21 9.91
N SER A 100 -8.31 8.84 10.83
CA SER A 100 -9.44 9.69 10.46
C SER A 100 -9.00 10.87 9.57
N PRO A 101 -9.84 11.33 8.61
CA PRO A 101 -9.52 12.47 7.76
C PRO A 101 -9.20 13.74 8.55
N ARG A 102 -9.73 13.87 9.76
CA ARG A 102 -9.44 14.98 10.65
C ARG A 102 -7.99 14.91 11.16
N MET A 103 -7.58 13.73 11.67
CA MET A 103 -6.21 13.51 12.15
C MET A 103 -5.20 13.72 11.04
N ILE A 104 -5.42 13.09 9.88
CA ILE A 104 -4.50 13.23 8.73
C ILE A 104 -4.34 14.69 8.30
N ARG A 105 -5.42 15.48 8.29
CA ARG A 105 -5.29 16.92 7.98
C ARG A 105 -4.42 17.69 8.97
N THR A 106 -4.36 17.29 10.22
CA THR A 106 -3.46 17.95 11.20
C THR A 106 -1.99 17.66 10.92
N MET A 107 -1.68 16.58 10.20
CA MET A 107 -0.32 16.20 9.82
C MET A 107 0.22 16.98 8.61
N GLU A 108 -0.62 17.71 7.84
CA GLU A 108 -0.17 18.36 6.59
C GLU A 108 1.04 19.28 6.81
N GLY A 109 1.02 20.11 7.85
CA GLY A 109 2.14 20.99 8.17
C GLY A 109 3.43 20.21 8.45
N ARG A 110 3.30 19.08 9.15
CA ARG A 110 4.46 18.24 9.47
C ARG A 110 4.97 17.47 8.25
N ILE A 111 4.07 16.90 7.44
CA ILE A 111 4.45 16.22 6.18
C ILE A 111 5.16 17.22 5.27
N ARG A 112 4.65 18.45 5.15
CA ARG A 112 5.31 19.50 4.35
C ARG A 112 6.69 19.85 4.88
N GLN A 113 6.88 19.86 6.19
CA GLN A 113 8.19 20.05 6.80
C GLN A 113 9.13 18.88 6.45
N VAL A 114 8.70 17.63 6.60
CA VAL A 114 9.48 16.43 6.24
C VAL A 114 9.90 16.47 4.77
N VAL A 115 8.96 16.79 3.87
CA VAL A 115 9.25 16.96 2.44
C VAL A 115 10.28 18.07 2.22
N THR A 116 10.12 19.23 2.88
CA THR A 116 11.06 20.34 2.75
C THR A 116 12.46 19.96 3.21
N GLU A 117 12.59 19.35 4.38
CA GLU A 117 13.87 18.88 4.93
C GLU A 117 14.54 17.84 4.01
N THR A 118 13.76 16.93 3.42
CA THR A 118 14.25 15.95 2.45
C THR A 118 14.76 16.63 1.17
N LEU A 119 14.00 17.58 0.64
CA LEU A 119 14.42 18.34 -0.55
C LEU A 119 15.62 19.24 -0.28
N ASP A 120 15.76 19.82 0.94
CA ASP A 120 16.92 20.62 1.34
C ASP A 120 18.23 19.80 1.27
N ALA A 121 18.17 18.52 1.62
CA ALA A 121 19.33 17.64 1.59
C ALA A 121 19.92 17.43 0.17
N VAL A 122 19.11 17.63 -0.87
CA VAL A 122 19.54 17.47 -2.27
C VAL A 122 19.61 18.80 -3.05
N ALA A 123 19.02 19.88 -2.53
CA ALA A 123 18.74 21.12 -3.26
C ALA A 123 19.95 21.72 -3.99
N THR A 124 21.16 21.61 -3.41
CA THR A 124 22.39 22.17 -3.99
C THR A 124 23.13 21.22 -4.93
N ARG A 125 22.69 19.95 -5.05
CA ARG A 125 23.41 18.92 -5.82
C ARG A 125 23.16 19.01 -7.33
N GLY A 126 21.96 19.44 -7.75
CA GLY A 126 21.54 19.51 -9.15
C GLY A 126 21.16 18.15 -9.75
N SER A 127 21.39 17.06 -9.03
CA SER A 127 20.97 15.70 -9.37
C SER A 127 20.94 14.82 -8.13
N CYS A 128 20.10 13.78 -8.15
CA CYS A 128 20.03 12.79 -7.08
C CYS A 128 19.38 11.50 -7.60
N ASP A 129 19.36 10.44 -6.78
CA ASP A 129 18.46 9.33 -6.99
C ASP A 129 17.13 9.66 -6.33
N PHE A 130 16.05 9.73 -7.13
CA PHE A 130 14.72 10.11 -6.63
C PHE A 130 14.20 9.09 -5.60
N VAL A 131 14.52 7.81 -5.76
CA VAL A 131 14.05 6.78 -4.84
C VAL A 131 14.77 6.88 -3.52
N GLU A 132 16.10 6.80 -3.53
CA GLU A 132 16.94 6.76 -2.32
C GLU A 132 16.91 8.08 -1.56
N ASP A 133 17.06 9.21 -2.28
CA ASP A 133 17.21 10.52 -1.66
C ASP A 133 15.87 11.20 -1.31
N ILE A 134 14.73 10.83 -1.98
CA ILE A 134 13.44 11.53 -1.84
C ILE A 134 12.31 10.59 -1.46
N ALA A 135 12.03 9.56 -2.28
CA ALA A 135 10.82 8.76 -2.12
C ALA A 135 10.86 7.80 -0.92
N VAL A 136 12.02 7.30 -0.53
CA VAL A 136 12.23 6.44 0.65
C VAL A 136 12.11 7.24 1.96
N PRO A 137 12.80 8.38 2.17
CA PRO A 137 12.79 9.07 3.46
C PRO A 137 11.41 9.59 3.88
N ILE A 138 10.61 10.07 2.92
CA ILE A 138 9.34 10.77 3.23
C ILE A 138 8.35 9.86 3.96
N PRO A 139 7.84 8.76 3.37
CA PRO A 139 6.84 7.92 4.04
C PRO A 139 7.39 7.26 5.31
N MET A 140 8.68 6.93 5.32
CA MET A 140 9.34 6.37 6.48
C MET A 140 9.29 7.31 7.69
N VAL A 141 9.65 8.58 7.50
CA VAL A 141 9.61 9.58 8.58
C VAL A 141 8.17 9.85 9.00
N VAL A 142 7.25 9.96 8.05
CA VAL A 142 5.83 10.21 8.32
C VAL A 142 5.20 9.08 9.13
N ILE A 143 5.45 7.81 8.77
CA ILE A 143 4.94 6.65 9.51
C ILE A 143 5.58 6.55 10.89
N ALA A 144 6.90 6.78 11.01
CA ALA A 144 7.57 6.77 12.30
C ALA A 144 6.98 7.82 13.26
N GLU A 145 6.69 9.02 12.76
CA GLU A 145 6.07 10.09 13.54
C GLU A 145 4.61 9.79 13.86
N LEU A 146 3.84 9.27 12.90
CA LEU A 146 2.47 8.84 13.14
C LEU A 146 2.40 7.82 14.27
N MET A 147 3.36 6.90 14.34
CA MET A 147 3.46 5.91 15.40
C MET A 147 4.00 6.46 16.73
N GLY A 148 4.56 7.67 16.75
CA GLY A 148 5.18 8.28 17.93
C GLY A 148 6.56 7.70 18.26
N LEU A 149 7.33 7.28 17.22
CA LEU A 149 8.68 6.77 17.40
C LEU A 149 9.70 7.89 17.64
N PRO A 150 10.69 7.67 18.54
CA PRO A 150 11.81 8.58 18.69
C PRO A 150 12.58 8.80 17.39
N VAL A 151 13.08 10.03 17.21
CA VAL A 151 13.81 10.43 15.98
C VAL A 151 15.06 9.56 15.77
N GLU A 152 15.74 9.21 16.86
CA GLU A 152 16.95 8.39 16.89
C GLU A 152 16.74 6.94 16.44
N ASP A 153 15.51 6.44 16.47
CA ASP A 153 15.20 5.06 16.10
C ASP A 153 14.73 4.89 14.64
N ARG A 154 14.59 5.99 13.89
CA ARG A 154 14.08 5.97 12.50
C ARG A 154 14.92 5.12 11.56
N ASP A 155 16.24 5.13 11.68
CA ASP A 155 17.14 4.29 10.87
C ASP A 155 16.95 2.80 11.14
N ARG A 156 16.65 2.42 12.40
CA ARG A 156 16.33 1.04 12.75
C ARG A 156 15.00 0.63 12.16
N PHE A 157 14.01 1.52 12.26
CA PHE A 157 12.68 1.34 11.71
C PHE A 157 12.71 1.10 10.19
N TRP A 158 13.49 1.91 9.47
CA TRP A 158 13.69 1.70 8.03
C TRP A 158 14.31 0.34 7.72
N ARG A 159 15.38 -0.05 8.41
CA ARG A 159 16.03 -1.35 8.17
C ARG A 159 15.11 -2.53 8.41
N TRP A 160 14.26 -2.47 9.43
CA TRP A 160 13.28 -3.53 9.67
C TRP A 160 12.23 -3.60 8.57
N SER A 161 11.69 -2.46 8.13
CA SER A 161 10.71 -2.40 7.04
C SER A 161 11.29 -2.96 5.75
N ASP A 162 12.48 -2.52 5.36
CA ASP A 162 13.16 -2.94 4.14
C ASP A 162 13.46 -4.45 4.16
N ALA A 163 14.01 -4.96 5.27
CA ALA A 163 14.29 -6.39 5.42
C ALA A 163 13.03 -7.26 5.38
N MET A 164 11.94 -6.83 6.04
CA MET A 164 10.66 -7.56 5.99
C MET A 164 10.08 -7.61 4.57
N MET A 165 10.20 -6.52 3.82
CA MET A 165 9.75 -6.48 2.42
C MET A 165 10.63 -7.31 1.49
N ALA A 166 11.96 -7.31 1.68
CA ALA A 166 12.87 -8.14 0.88
C ALA A 166 12.60 -9.64 1.04
N GLY A 167 12.05 -10.06 2.18
CA GLY A 167 11.62 -11.43 2.42
C GLY A 167 10.31 -11.83 1.73
N GLU A 168 9.56 -10.88 1.16
CA GLU A 168 8.27 -11.16 0.52
C GLU A 168 8.43 -12.05 -0.72
N GLY A 169 7.67 -13.14 -0.77
CA GLY A 169 7.71 -14.08 -1.90
C GLY A 169 8.99 -14.93 -1.98
N ARG A 170 9.83 -14.92 -0.94
CA ARG A 170 11.02 -15.78 -0.83
C ARG A 170 10.66 -17.16 -0.28
N GLN A 171 11.52 -18.14 -0.53
CA GLN A 171 11.33 -19.51 -0.10
C GLN A 171 12.20 -19.84 1.13
N GLU A 172 11.85 -20.93 1.82
CA GLU A 172 12.64 -21.44 2.95
C GLU A 172 14.09 -21.71 2.50
N GLY A 173 15.05 -21.15 3.24
CA GLY A 173 16.48 -21.20 2.92
C GLY A 173 17.00 -19.97 2.16
N ASP A 174 16.15 -19.05 1.75
CA ASP A 174 16.60 -17.79 1.15
C ASP A 174 17.14 -16.86 2.26
N PRO A 175 18.33 -16.24 2.09
CA PRO A 175 18.90 -15.35 3.10
C PRO A 175 18.01 -14.15 3.44
N GLU A 176 17.27 -13.65 2.45
CA GLU A 176 16.33 -12.53 2.61
C GLU A 176 15.14 -12.92 3.50
N LEU A 177 14.65 -14.16 3.43
CA LEU A 177 13.59 -14.64 4.31
C LEU A 177 14.09 -14.79 5.76
N GLU A 178 15.33 -15.28 5.94
CA GLU A 178 15.93 -15.36 7.26
C GLU A 178 16.13 -13.97 7.87
N ALA A 179 16.63 -13.00 7.08
CA ALA A 179 16.81 -11.62 7.50
C ALA A 179 15.46 -10.96 7.86
N ALA A 180 14.40 -11.22 7.09
CA ALA A 180 13.06 -10.75 7.38
C ALA A 180 12.53 -11.30 8.72
N GLY A 181 12.77 -12.56 9.01
CA GLY A 181 12.40 -13.18 10.30
C GLY A 181 13.12 -12.53 11.49
N VAL A 182 14.41 -12.23 11.36
CA VAL A 182 15.18 -11.50 12.38
C VAL A 182 14.62 -10.09 12.56
N ALA A 183 14.43 -9.33 11.47
CA ALA A 183 13.88 -7.98 11.50
C ALA A 183 12.50 -7.92 12.15
N PHE A 184 11.62 -8.89 11.82
CA PHE A 184 10.31 -9.04 12.46
C PHE A 184 10.42 -9.23 13.97
N GLY A 185 11.29 -10.14 14.43
CA GLY A 185 11.50 -10.38 15.86
C GLY A 185 12.03 -9.17 16.63
N GLU A 186 13.00 -8.46 16.05
CA GLU A 186 13.55 -7.23 16.64
C GLU A 186 12.51 -6.11 16.69
N TYR A 187 11.75 -5.91 15.61
CA TYR A 187 10.67 -4.93 15.55
C TYR A 187 9.58 -5.22 16.58
N MET A 188 9.11 -6.48 16.67
CA MET A 188 8.12 -6.90 17.64
C MET A 188 8.56 -6.62 19.10
N ALA A 189 9.80 -6.95 19.43
CA ALA A 189 10.36 -6.67 20.76
C ALA A 189 10.40 -5.16 21.06
N TYR A 190 10.81 -4.35 20.08
CA TYR A 190 10.87 -2.91 20.21
C TYR A 190 9.48 -2.27 20.41
N VAL A 191 8.53 -2.60 19.54
CA VAL A 191 7.17 -2.02 19.59
C VAL A 191 6.40 -2.48 20.82
N SER A 192 6.61 -3.74 21.28
CA SER A 192 6.05 -4.22 22.55
C SER A 192 6.50 -3.36 23.73
N GLY A 193 7.76 -2.92 23.75
CA GLY A 193 8.27 -1.97 24.74
C GLY A 193 7.55 -0.63 24.69
N LEU A 194 7.38 -0.07 23.48
CA LEU A 194 6.66 1.21 23.30
C LEU A 194 5.19 1.12 23.75
N VAL A 195 4.50 0.04 23.38
CA VAL A 195 3.11 -0.19 23.82
C VAL A 195 3.01 -0.29 25.33
N ALA A 196 3.93 -1.02 25.97
CA ALA A 196 3.98 -1.13 27.43
C ALA A 196 4.22 0.21 28.11
N ASP A 197 5.11 1.04 27.60
CA ASP A 197 5.40 2.40 28.13
C ASP A 197 4.19 3.33 27.98
N ARG A 198 3.53 3.33 26.80
CA ARG A 198 2.31 4.13 26.56
C ARG A 198 1.17 3.69 27.48
N ARG A 199 1.00 2.38 27.68
CA ARG A 199 0.00 1.81 28.59
C ARG A 199 0.27 2.21 30.04
N ALA A 200 1.51 2.15 30.50
CA ALA A 200 1.89 2.61 31.83
C ALA A 200 1.62 4.10 32.03
N ALA A 201 1.97 4.93 31.05
CA ALA A 201 1.71 6.38 31.08
C ALA A 201 0.20 6.68 31.12
N TYR A 202 -0.60 5.99 30.30
CA TYR A 202 -2.05 6.10 30.27
C TYR A 202 -2.65 5.80 31.67
N ARG A 203 -2.32 4.65 32.23
CA ARG A 203 -2.83 4.21 33.53
C ARG A 203 -2.42 5.17 34.68
N ALA A 204 -1.18 5.68 34.65
CA ALA A 204 -0.70 6.65 35.61
C ALA A 204 -1.48 7.97 35.53
N ALA A 205 -1.73 8.50 34.34
CA ALA A 205 -2.52 9.72 34.16
C ALA A 205 -3.96 9.55 34.69
N LYS A 206 -4.62 8.43 34.35
CA LYS A 206 -5.99 8.15 34.88
C LYS A 206 -6.01 7.98 36.39
N ALA A 207 -5.01 7.33 36.98
CA ALA A 207 -4.92 7.21 38.45
C ALA A 207 -4.74 8.56 39.18
N GLU A 208 -4.11 9.53 38.52
CA GLU A 208 -3.93 10.90 39.03
C GLU A 208 -5.10 11.83 38.65
N GLY A 209 -6.12 11.33 37.97
CA GLY A 209 -7.28 12.12 37.51
C GLY A 209 -6.94 13.12 36.39
N ARG A 210 -5.85 12.88 35.66
CA ARG A 210 -5.43 13.67 34.48
C ARG A 210 -5.90 13.01 33.21
N GLU A 211 -6.13 13.79 32.16
CA GLU A 211 -6.28 13.23 30.83
C GLU A 211 -4.93 12.70 30.35
N PRO A 212 -4.90 11.47 29.77
CA PRO A 212 -3.70 10.91 29.15
C PRO A 212 -3.20 11.81 28.01
N GLU A 213 -1.89 11.99 27.94
CA GLU A 213 -1.23 12.72 26.86
C GLU A 213 -0.80 11.75 25.75
N GLY A 214 -0.77 12.21 24.50
CA GLY A 214 -0.30 11.50 23.32
C GLY A 214 -1.36 11.49 22.22
N ASP A 215 -0.96 12.01 21.07
CA ASP A 215 -1.76 12.07 19.85
C ASP A 215 -1.19 11.14 18.74
N ASP A 216 -0.13 10.38 19.08
CA ASP A 216 0.43 9.35 18.20
C ASP A 216 -0.47 8.11 18.14
N LEU A 217 -0.29 7.34 17.07
CA LEU A 217 -1.12 6.16 16.77
C LEU A 217 -1.09 5.12 17.91
N ILE A 218 0.10 4.85 18.48
CA ILE A 218 0.24 3.88 19.57
C ILE A 218 -0.52 4.37 20.81
N SER A 219 -0.41 5.64 21.16
CA SER A 219 -1.15 6.25 22.28
C SER A 219 -2.67 6.18 22.07
N VAL A 220 -3.16 6.51 20.87
CA VAL A 220 -4.59 6.43 20.53
C VAL A 220 -5.11 5.00 20.62
N LEU A 221 -4.37 4.03 20.10
CA LEU A 221 -4.76 2.62 20.15
C LEU A 221 -4.71 2.03 21.55
N VAL A 222 -3.71 2.41 22.35
CA VAL A 222 -3.63 2.02 23.77
C VAL A 222 -4.80 2.61 24.55
N ALA A 223 -5.13 3.88 24.36
CA ALA A 223 -6.28 4.50 25.00
C ALA A 223 -7.58 3.77 24.65
N ALA A 224 -7.81 3.49 23.36
CA ALA A 224 -8.98 2.75 22.91
C ALA A 224 -9.06 1.34 23.51
N ALA A 225 -7.92 0.65 23.65
CA ALA A 225 -7.84 -0.67 24.27
C ALA A 225 -8.13 -0.63 25.77
N GLU A 226 -7.65 0.39 26.50
CA GLU A 226 -7.83 0.53 27.96
C GLU A 226 -9.23 1.05 28.34
N GLU A 227 -9.88 1.83 27.49
CA GLU A 227 -11.21 2.39 27.76
C GLU A 227 -12.35 1.44 27.40
N GLY A 228 -12.05 0.32 26.74
CA GLY A 228 -13.10 -0.61 26.31
C GLY A 228 -14.11 0.08 25.36
N ILE A 229 -13.68 1.09 24.62
CA ILE A 229 -14.54 1.89 23.72
C ILE A 229 -14.94 1.07 22.51
N ILE A 230 -15.59 -0.05 22.76
CA ILE A 230 -16.35 -0.76 21.76
C ILE A 230 -17.64 -1.16 22.43
N ASP A 231 -18.64 -0.31 22.20
CA ASP A 231 -20.02 -0.60 22.54
C ASP A 231 -20.46 -1.78 21.64
N THR A 232 -20.51 -2.96 22.19
CA THR A 232 -21.09 -4.12 21.54
C THR A 232 -22.15 -4.70 22.43
N ASP A 233 -23.31 -4.98 21.83
CA ASP A 233 -24.42 -5.66 22.48
C ASP A 233 -23.97 -6.90 23.25
N GLU A 234 -24.32 -6.92 24.52
CA GLU A 234 -24.44 -7.99 25.52
C GLU A 234 -23.74 -9.35 25.24
N ASP A 235 -22.85 -9.70 26.15
CA ASP A 235 -22.36 -11.07 26.44
C ASP A 235 -21.03 -11.59 25.81
N ARG A 236 -20.03 -10.76 25.50
CA ARG A 236 -18.70 -11.29 25.16
C ARG A 236 -17.55 -10.54 25.85
N ASP A 237 -16.71 -11.25 26.58
CA ASP A 237 -15.40 -10.82 27.10
C ASP A 237 -14.35 -10.49 26.01
N GLU A 238 -14.77 -10.26 24.74
CA GLU A 238 -13.89 -10.09 23.56
C GLU A 238 -13.86 -8.66 23.01
N ASP A 239 -14.26 -7.66 23.78
CA ASP A 239 -14.46 -6.30 23.25
C ASP A 239 -13.21 -5.41 23.24
N THR A 240 -12.07 -5.94 23.65
CA THR A 240 -10.78 -5.26 23.57
C THR A 240 -9.95 -5.79 22.40
N LEU A 241 -9.14 -4.91 21.77
CA LEU A 241 -8.11 -5.35 20.83
C LEU A 241 -7.13 -6.21 21.63
N ALA A 242 -7.01 -7.49 21.28
CA ALA A 242 -6.04 -8.36 21.92
C ALA A 242 -4.61 -7.82 21.66
N GLU A 243 -3.69 -8.07 22.59
CA GLU A 243 -2.34 -7.50 22.49
C GLU A 243 -1.60 -7.98 21.22
N ASP A 244 -1.81 -9.22 20.84
CA ASP A 244 -1.29 -9.78 19.60
C ASP A 244 -1.90 -9.13 18.35
N GLU A 245 -3.19 -8.81 18.36
CA GLU A 245 -3.87 -8.09 17.28
C GLU A 245 -3.34 -6.67 17.11
N LEU A 246 -3.12 -5.95 18.22
CA LEU A 246 -2.50 -4.62 18.21
C LEU A 246 -1.08 -4.69 17.65
N MET A 247 -0.29 -5.64 18.12
CA MET A 247 1.09 -5.81 17.66
C MET A 247 1.16 -6.15 16.18
N MET A 248 0.32 -7.08 15.70
CA MET A 248 0.25 -7.42 14.27
C MET A 248 -0.23 -6.25 13.41
N PHE A 249 -1.14 -5.42 13.93
CA PHE A 249 -1.53 -4.22 13.22
C PHE A 249 -0.35 -3.24 13.07
N LEU A 250 0.47 -3.03 14.11
CA LEU A 250 1.63 -2.16 14.04
C LEU A 250 2.69 -2.69 13.06
N VAL A 251 2.78 -4.02 12.85
CA VAL A 251 3.58 -4.60 11.77
C VAL A 251 3.02 -4.23 10.40
N VAL A 252 1.70 -4.29 10.22
CA VAL A 252 1.08 -3.86 8.95
C VAL A 252 1.37 -2.39 8.66
N VAL A 253 1.31 -1.53 9.66
CA VAL A 253 1.55 -0.08 9.48
C VAL A 253 2.96 0.18 8.95
N ILE A 254 4.00 -0.45 9.51
CA ILE A 254 5.38 -0.24 9.04
C ILE A 254 5.58 -0.77 7.61
N VAL A 255 5.06 -1.95 7.31
CA VAL A 255 5.27 -2.59 6.01
C VAL A 255 4.43 -1.93 4.92
N ALA A 256 3.12 -1.80 5.15
CA ALA A 256 2.19 -1.32 4.12
C ALA A 256 2.29 0.19 3.88
N GLY A 257 2.61 0.98 4.91
CA GLY A 257 2.64 2.43 4.81
C GLY A 257 3.90 2.99 4.13
N ASN A 258 5.02 2.30 4.25
CA ASN A 258 6.30 2.73 3.68
C ASN A 258 6.41 2.36 2.20
N GLU A 259 6.40 1.06 1.90
CA GLU A 259 6.75 0.54 0.58
C GLU A 259 5.79 1.00 -0.53
N THR A 260 4.49 0.97 -0.26
CA THR A 260 3.48 1.34 -1.26
C THR A 260 3.53 2.83 -1.60
N THR A 261 3.72 3.70 -0.60
CA THR A 261 3.81 5.15 -0.79
C THR A 261 5.11 5.50 -1.51
N ARG A 262 6.26 4.92 -1.13
CA ARG A 262 7.54 5.07 -1.84
C ARG A 262 7.37 4.80 -3.34
N ASN A 263 6.69 3.70 -3.70
CA ASN A 263 6.49 3.33 -5.08
C ASN A 263 5.43 4.18 -5.80
N ALA A 264 4.45 4.76 -5.09
CA ALA A 264 3.56 5.77 -5.66
C ALA A 264 4.32 7.07 -5.97
N LEU A 265 5.25 7.50 -5.11
CA LEU A 265 6.07 8.68 -5.32
C LEU A 265 7.04 8.49 -6.48
N SER A 266 7.82 7.42 -6.48
CA SER A 266 8.81 7.14 -7.53
C SER A 266 8.17 6.84 -8.87
N GLY A 267 7.09 6.05 -8.90
CA GLY A 267 6.30 5.79 -10.09
C GLY A 267 5.58 7.03 -10.61
N GLY A 268 5.15 7.93 -9.71
CA GLY A 268 4.58 9.25 -10.05
C GLY A 268 5.60 10.14 -10.75
N MET A 269 6.85 10.20 -10.27
CA MET A 269 7.92 10.95 -10.94
C MET A 269 8.21 10.36 -12.33
N TRP A 270 8.29 9.03 -12.45
CA TRP A 270 8.43 8.36 -13.74
C TRP A 270 7.26 8.64 -14.68
N ALA A 271 6.03 8.61 -14.18
CA ALA A 271 4.84 8.93 -14.98
C ALA A 271 4.88 10.38 -15.49
N LEU A 272 5.22 11.35 -14.64
CA LEU A 272 5.32 12.76 -14.99
C LEU A 272 6.49 13.06 -15.95
N HIS A 273 7.57 12.25 -15.91
CA HIS A 273 8.59 12.27 -16.95
C HIS A 273 8.03 11.83 -18.32
N ARG A 274 7.31 10.70 -18.34
CA ARG A 274 6.72 10.16 -19.58
C ARG A 274 5.61 11.05 -20.18
N PHE A 275 4.88 11.75 -19.33
CA PHE A 275 3.78 12.66 -19.67
C PHE A 275 4.15 14.07 -19.25
N ARG A 276 5.22 14.61 -19.86
CA ARG A 276 5.77 15.91 -19.47
C ARG A 276 4.78 17.04 -19.60
N ASP A 277 3.85 16.95 -20.54
CA ASP A 277 2.72 17.89 -20.71
C ASP A 277 1.84 17.97 -19.46
N GLN A 278 1.69 16.88 -18.69
CA GLN A 278 0.93 16.87 -17.44
C GLN A 278 1.68 17.60 -16.31
N TRP A 279 3.01 17.44 -16.25
CA TRP A 279 3.85 18.23 -15.35
C TRP A 279 3.75 19.71 -15.65
N GLU A 280 3.89 20.10 -16.92
CA GLU A 280 3.79 21.49 -17.38
C GLU A 280 2.38 22.06 -17.10
N ALA A 281 1.33 21.28 -17.30
CA ALA A 281 -0.03 21.66 -16.95
C ALA A 281 -0.18 21.93 -15.45
N ALA A 282 0.39 21.09 -14.58
CA ALA A 282 0.35 21.27 -13.13
C ALA A 282 1.22 22.46 -12.65
N LEU A 283 2.30 22.80 -13.35
CA LEU A 283 3.05 24.03 -13.11
C LEU A 283 2.21 25.28 -13.44
N ALA A 284 1.41 25.21 -14.50
CA ALA A 284 0.53 26.30 -14.93
C ALA A 284 -0.73 26.42 -14.06
N ASP A 285 -1.29 25.29 -13.61
CA ASP A 285 -2.46 25.21 -12.72
C ASP A 285 -2.18 24.29 -11.53
N PRO A 286 -1.67 24.85 -10.41
CA PRO A 286 -1.42 24.07 -9.20
C PRO A 286 -2.67 23.40 -8.60
N GLY A 287 -3.88 23.77 -9.03
CA GLY A 287 -5.12 23.11 -8.61
C GLY A 287 -5.19 21.65 -9.03
N LEU A 288 -4.46 21.23 -10.05
CA LEU A 288 -4.36 19.85 -10.51
C LEU A 288 -3.75 18.91 -9.46
N TRP A 289 -2.95 19.42 -8.52
CA TRP A 289 -2.41 18.60 -7.42
C TRP A 289 -3.48 18.07 -6.46
N ALA A 290 -4.70 18.61 -6.52
CA ALA A 290 -5.82 18.06 -5.72
C ALA A 290 -6.33 16.70 -6.25
N THR A 291 -6.27 16.46 -7.56
CA THR A 291 -6.73 15.21 -8.22
C THR A 291 -5.59 14.30 -8.60
N ALA A 292 -4.38 14.84 -8.75
CA ALA A 292 -3.17 14.11 -9.14
C ALA A 292 -2.88 12.83 -8.31
N PRO A 293 -3.04 12.80 -6.97
CA PRO A 293 -2.75 11.60 -6.19
C PRO A 293 -3.54 10.36 -6.64
N ASP A 294 -4.83 10.51 -6.94
CA ASP A 294 -5.65 9.39 -7.41
C ASP A 294 -5.23 8.91 -8.79
N GLU A 295 -4.90 9.84 -9.69
CA GLU A 295 -4.46 9.47 -11.03
C GLU A 295 -3.04 8.86 -11.02
N ILE A 296 -2.13 9.39 -10.22
CA ILE A 296 -0.81 8.78 -10.02
C ILE A 296 -0.98 7.36 -9.48
N CYS A 297 -1.80 7.16 -8.44
CA CYS A 297 -2.04 5.84 -7.89
C CYS A 297 -2.71 4.90 -8.90
N ARG A 298 -3.66 5.39 -9.72
CA ARG A 298 -4.26 4.58 -10.79
C ARG A 298 -3.21 4.14 -11.80
N TRP A 299 -2.40 5.05 -12.29
CA TRP A 299 -1.42 4.79 -13.35
C TRP A 299 -0.26 3.92 -12.88
N VAL A 300 0.24 4.15 -11.66
CA VAL A 300 1.33 3.38 -11.05
C VAL A 300 0.83 2.04 -10.54
N SER A 301 -0.29 2.02 -9.80
CA SER A 301 -0.82 0.86 -9.09
C SER A 301 0.26 0.11 -8.32
N PRO A 302 0.79 0.67 -7.22
CA PRO A 302 1.94 0.10 -6.52
C PRO A 302 1.72 -1.36 -6.11
N VAL A 303 0.55 -1.69 -5.55
CA VAL A 303 0.15 -3.08 -5.27
C VAL A 303 -0.33 -3.72 -6.57
N ILE A 304 0.33 -4.82 -6.96
CA ILE A 304 0.04 -5.55 -8.20
C ILE A 304 -1.29 -6.28 -8.06
N SER A 305 -1.45 -7.05 -6.98
CA SER A 305 -2.60 -7.92 -6.78
C SER A 305 -2.78 -8.32 -5.32
N PHE A 306 -3.99 -8.73 -4.98
CA PHE A 306 -4.30 -9.53 -3.80
C PHE A 306 -5.13 -10.75 -4.19
N VAL A 307 -5.18 -11.73 -3.29
CA VAL A 307 -5.96 -12.95 -3.44
C VAL A 307 -7.17 -12.93 -2.51
N ARG A 308 -8.24 -13.61 -2.95
CA ARG A 308 -9.37 -14.02 -2.12
C ARG A 308 -9.61 -15.49 -2.30
N THR A 309 -10.34 -16.10 -1.35
CA THR A 309 -10.76 -17.50 -1.45
C THR A 309 -12.27 -17.58 -1.50
N ALA A 310 -12.82 -18.36 -2.43
CA ALA A 310 -14.25 -18.57 -2.53
C ALA A 310 -14.79 -19.32 -1.30
N THR A 311 -15.84 -18.79 -0.67
CA THR A 311 -16.46 -19.36 0.53
C THR A 311 -17.55 -20.39 0.21
N CYS A 312 -17.98 -20.43 -1.03
CA CYS A 312 -18.96 -21.36 -1.59
C CYS A 312 -18.80 -21.41 -3.11
N ASP A 313 -19.42 -22.40 -3.73
CA ASP A 313 -19.51 -22.46 -5.19
C ASP A 313 -20.18 -21.18 -5.70
N THR A 314 -19.51 -20.46 -6.58
CA THR A 314 -19.96 -19.18 -7.12
C THR A 314 -19.59 -19.03 -8.60
N GLU A 315 -19.92 -17.90 -9.20
CA GLU A 315 -19.64 -17.63 -10.62
C GLU A 315 -19.05 -16.22 -10.81
N ILE A 316 -18.02 -16.11 -11.64
CA ILE A 316 -17.48 -14.83 -12.14
C ILE A 316 -17.40 -14.89 -13.66
N ALA A 317 -18.01 -13.93 -14.34
CA ALA A 317 -17.97 -13.80 -15.81
C ALA A 317 -18.37 -15.10 -16.57
N GLY A 318 -19.32 -15.88 -16.03
CA GLY A 318 -19.77 -17.14 -16.62
C GLY A 318 -18.88 -18.35 -16.31
N HIS A 319 -17.88 -18.20 -15.46
CA HIS A 319 -16.99 -19.29 -15.03
C HIS A 319 -17.31 -19.72 -13.61
N GLN A 320 -17.55 -21.02 -13.42
CA GLN A 320 -17.78 -21.57 -12.09
C GLN A 320 -16.47 -21.61 -11.29
N ILE A 321 -16.52 -21.04 -10.09
CA ILE A 321 -15.44 -21.07 -9.10
C ILE A 321 -15.96 -21.88 -7.92
N LEU A 322 -15.21 -22.92 -7.54
CA LEU A 322 -15.64 -23.82 -6.48
C LEU A 322 -15.21 -23.29 -5.10
N GLU A 323 -15.94 -23.71 -4.06
CA GLU A 323 -15.55 -23.44 -2.67
C GLU A 323 -14.11 -23.83 -2.41
N GLY A 324 -13.35 -22.94 -1.77
CA GLY A 324 -11.93 -23.10 -1.47
C GLY A 324 -10.98 -22.70 -2.60
N GLU A 325 -11.47 -22.43 -3.81
CA GLU A 325 -10.61 -21.93 -4.89
C GLU A 325 -10.21 -20.48 -4.66
N ARG A 326 -9.00 -20.15 -5.12
CA ARG A 326 -8.41 -18.83 -4.92
C ARG A 326 -8.56 -17.98 -6.17
N VAL A 327 -8.86 -16.70 -5.98
CA VAL A 327 -8.99 -15.72 -7.07
C VAL A 327 -7.99 -14.59 -6.88
N LEU A 328 -7.15 -14.35 -7.87
CA LEU A 328 -6.17 -13.26 -7.93
C LEU A 328 -6.82 -12.03 -8.57
N MET A 329 -6.88 -10.95 -7.83
CA MET A 329 -7.42 -9.65 -8.27
C MET A 329 -6.26 -8.79 -8.77
N LEU A 330 -6.09 -8.62 -10.09
CA LEU A 330 -5.03 -7.84 -10.70
C LEU A 330 -5.40 -6.35 -10.73
N TYR A 331 -5.03 -5.58 -9.69
CA TYR A 331 -5.33 -4.14 -9.60
C TYR A 331 -4.67 -3.33 -10.71
N GLN A 332 -3.43 -3.66 -11.09
CA GLN A 332 -2.74 -2.99 -12.19
C GLN A 332 -3.46 -3.14 -13.52
N SER A 333 -3.97 -4.34 -13.81
CA SER A 333 -4.76 -4.58 -15.01
C SER A 333 -6.11 -3.85 -14.94
N ALA A 334 -6.83 -3.97 -13.81
CA ALA A 334 -8.12 -3.33 -13.60
C ALA A 334 -8.07 -1.81 -13.71
N ASN A 335 -6.97 -1.18 -13.23
CA ASN A 335 -6.74 0.27 -13.34
C ASN A 335 -6.38 0.75 -14.76
N ARG A 336 -6.19 -0.18 -15.69
CA ARG A 336 -5.98 0.07 -17.12
C ARG A 336 -7.11 -0.48 -17.99
N ASP A 337 -8.27 -0.79 -17.39
CA ASP A 337 -9.43 -1.32 -18.11
C ASP A 337 -10.07 -0.24 -18.99
N GLU A 338 -10.00 -0.44 -20.30
CA GLU A 338 -10.54 0.44 -21.32
C GLU A 338 -12.08 0.53 -21.32
N ALA A 339 -12.76 -0.40 -20.66
CA ALA A 339 -14.20 -0.32 -20.43
C ALA A 339 -14.58 0.72 -19.36
N VAL A 340 -13.62 1.11 -18.51
CA VAL A 340 -13.85 2.03 -17.38
C VAL A 340 -13.10 3.35 -17.55
N PHE A 341 -11.90 3.29 -18.09
CA PHE A 341 -11.03 4.46 -18.23
C PHE A 341 -10.81 4.80 -19.71
N GLU A 342 -11.20 5.98 -20.13
CA GLU A 342 -10.82 6.52 -21.43
C GLU A 342 -9.32 6.73 -21.47
N ASP A 343 -8.64 6.30 -22.54
CA ASP A 343 -7.18 6.35 -22.68
C ASP A 343 -6.46 5.85 -21.41
N PRO A 344 -6.65 4.56 -21.02
CA PRO A 344 -6.23 4.07 -19.72
C PRO A 344 -4.71 4.12 -19.50
N ASP A 345 -3.92 4.09 -20.58
CA ASP A 345 -2.46 4.14 -20.52
C ASP A 345 -1.90 5.56 -20.42
N VAL A 346 -2.74 6.57 -20.64
CA VAL A 346 -2.37 7.99 -20.52
C VAL A 346 -2.59 8.48 -19.09
N LEU A 347 -1.58 9.15 -18.52
CA LEU A 347 -1.72 9.89 -17.27
C LEU A 347 -2.47 11.19 -17.54
N ARG A 348 -3.53 11.44 -16.79
CA ARG A 348 -4.33 12.68 -16.87
C ARG A 348 -4.63 13.16 -15.46
N LEU A 349 -3.90 14.18 -15.00
CA LEU A 349 -4.03 14.69 -13.63
C LEU A 349 -5.43 15.25 -13.31
N ASP A 350 -6.19 15.61 -14.34
CA ASP A 350 -7.57 16.11 -14.25
C ASP A 350 -8.64 15.00 -14.34
N ARG A 351 -8.25 13.73 -14.41
CA ARG A 351 -9.20 12.64 -14.62
C ARG A 351 -10.33 12.64 -13.60
N SER A 352 -11.56 12.76 -14.09
CA SER A 352 -12.78 12.73 -13.28
C SER A 352 -13.97 12.23 -14.14
N PRO A 353 -14.72 11.19 -13.70
CA PRO A 353 -14.48 10.40 -12.50
C PRO A 353 -13.21 9.54 -12.60
N ASN A 354 -12.65 9.16 -11.45
CA ASN A 354 -11.50 8.27 -11.35
C ASN A 354 -11.78 7.10 -10.39
N PRO A 355 -12.53 6.07 -10.81
CA PRO A 355 -12.90 4.92 -9.97
C PRO A 355 -11.74 3.91 -9.86
N GLN A 356 -10.53 4.39 -9.54
CA GLN A 356 -9.34 3.57 -9.45
C GLN A 356 -9.40 2.57 -8.26
N LEU A 357 -8.75 1.43 -8.41
CA LEU A 357 -8.70 0.34 -7.44
C LEU A 357 -7.33 0.18 -6.76
N ALA A 358 -6.40 1.14 -6.92
CA ALA A 358 -5.07 1.05 -6.31
C ALA A 358 -5.10 1.01 -4.77
N PHE A 359 -6.16 1.55 -4.17
CA PHE A 359 -6.43 1.47 -2.73
C PHE A 359 -7.40 0.35 -2.35
N GLY A 360 -7.75 -0.52 -3.28
CA GLY A 360 -8.83 -1.49 -3.10
C GLY A 360 -10.22 -0.82 -2.99
N ILE A 361 -11.25 -1.64 -2.78
CA ILE A 361 -12.64 -1.22 -2.59
C ILE A 361 -13.34 -2.17 -1.62
N GLY A 362 -14.47 -1.76 -1.04
CA GLY A 362 -15.25 -2.59 -0.12
C GLY A 362 -14.67 -2.64 1.29
N PRO A 363 -14.89 -3.74 2.04
CA PRO A 363 -14.48 -3.84 3.44
C PRO A 363 -12.98 -3.63 3.67
N HIS A 364 -12.14 -4.01 2.73
CA HIS A 364 -10.69 -3.93 2.80
C HIS A 364 -10.08 -2.71 2.09
N VAL A 365 -10.86 -1.65 1.83
CA VAL A 365 -10.31 -0.40 1.28
C VAL A 365 -9.15 0.11 2.17
N CYS A 366 -8.09 0.63 1.55
CA CYS A 366 -6.89 1.07 2.25
C CYS A 366 -7.22 2.08 3.36
N MET A 367 -6.71 1.82 4.57
CA MET A 367 -6.89 2.73 5.73
C MET A 367 -6.03 3.98 5.61
N GLY A 368 -4.84 3.84 5.03
CA GLY A 368 -3.88 4.93 4.80
C GLY A 368 -4.19 5.81 3.59
N ILE A 369 -5.31 5.61 2.88
CA ILE A 369 -5.64 6.30 1.62
C ILE A 369 -5.52 7.84 1.73
N ASN A 370 -5.99 8.43 2.83
CA ASN A 370 -5.92 9.87 3.02
C ASN A 370 -4.49 10.36 3.29
N LEU A 371 -3.69 9.54 4.00
CA LEU A 371 -2.28 9.83 4.27
C LEU A 371 -1.46 9.76 2.98
N ALA A 372 -1.57 8.68 2.24
CA ALA A 372 -0.86 8.50 0.98
C ALA A 372 -1.20 9.62 -0.04
N ARG A 373 -2.48 9.98 -0.19
CA ARG A 373 -2.90 11.12 -1.02
C ARG A 373 -2.26 12.42 -0.59
N LEU A 374 -2.16 12.64 0.72
CA LEU A 374 -1.57 13.86 1.26
C LEU A 374 -0.07 13.90 1.02
N GLU A 375 0.65 12.80 1.23
CA GLU A 375 2.09 12.71 0.97
C GLU A 375 2.41 12.93 -0.51
N ILE A 376 1.68 12.26 -1.41
CA ILE A 376 1.85 12.43 -2.86
C ILE A 376 1.60 13.88 -3.25
N ARG A 377 0.49 14.47 -2.81
CA ARG A 377 0.15 15.86 -3.11
C ARG A 377 1.23 16.83 -2.64
N VAL A 378 1.61 16.73 -1.37
CA VAL A 378 2.58 17.67 -0.77
C VAL A 378 3.95 17.55 -1.43
N LEU A 379 4.43 16.32 -1.73
CA LEU A 379 5.70 16.15 -2.43
C LEU A 379 5.70 16.83 -3.80
N PHE A 380 4.69 16.55 -4.63
CA PHE A 380 4.67 17.09 -5.99
C PHE A 380 4.38 18.61 -6.02
N GLU A 381 3.61 19.14 -5.06
CA GLU A 381 3.48 20.59 -4.84
C GLU A 381 4.85 21.24 -4.55
N GLU A 382 5.63 20.67 -3.63
CA GLU A 382 6.94 21.24 -3.25
C GLU A 382 7.98 21.06 -4.35
N LEU A 383 7.98 19.94 -5.07
CA LEU A 383 8.84 19.73 -6.24
C LEU A 383 8.53 20.75 -7.33
N ALA A 384 7.24 20.95 -7.66
CA ALA A 384 6.82 21.93 -8.66
C ALA A 384 7.22 23.37 -8.28
N ARG A 385 7.18 23.68 -6.99
CA ARG A 385 7.56 25.00 -6.48
C ARG A 385 9.07 25.25 -6.50
N ARG A 386 9.87 24.24 -6.13
CA ARG A 386 11.33 24.38 -5.92
C ARG A 386 12.15 23.98 -7.13
N PHE A 387 11.75 22.91 -7.79
CA PHE A 387 12.47 22.32 -8.92
C PHE A 387 11.54 22.15 -10.14
N PRO A 388 11.02 23.25 -10.70
CA PRO A 388 10.04 23.17 -11.81
C PRO A 388 10.60 22.47 -13.06
N ASP A 389 11.91 22.41 -13.19
CA ASP A 389 12.64 21.76 -14.28
C ASP A 389 13.09 20.33 -13.95
N ILE A 390 12.73 19.77 -12.77
CA ILE A 390 13.11 18.41 -12.41
C ILE A 390 12.66 17.42 -13.48
N ASP A 391 13.57 16.53 -13.87
CA ASP A 391 13.29 15.50 -14.87
C ASP A 391 14.22 14.30 -14.68
N VAL A 392 13.83 13.14 -15.22
CA VAL A 392 14.69 11.96 -15.26
C VAL A 392 15.90 12.27 -16.14
N VAL A 393 17.08 11.78 -15.73
CA VAL A 393 18.32 11.96 -16.51
C VAL A 393 18.14 11.36 -17.90
N GLU A 394 18.54 12.10 -18.93
CA GLU A 394 18.42 11.68 -20.33
C GLU A 394 19.03 10.29 -20.56
N GLY A 395 18.25 9.39 -21.14
CA GLY A 395 18.65 8.01 -21.41
C GLY A 395 18.61 7.08 -20.19
N ALA A 396 18.30 7.59 -18.99
CA ALA A 396 18.06 6.74 -17.83
C ALA A 396 16.66 6.09 -17.89
N SER A 397 16.55 4.93 -17.27
CA SER A 397 15.30 4.20 -17.08
C SER A 397 15.22 3.75 -15.63
N PRO A 398 14.02 3.53 -15.09
CA PRO A 398 13.88 2.97 -13.75
C PRO A 398 14.60 1.63 -13.62
N VAL A 399 15.26 1.41 -12.50
CA VAL A 399 15.68 0.07 -12.08
C VAL A 399 14.47 -0.55 -11.37
N TRP A 400 13.88 -1.56 -11.98
CA TRP A 400 12.71 -2.24 -11.44
C TRP A 400 13.11 -3.30 -10.41
N GLY A 401 12.40 -3.33 -9.30
CA GLY A 401 12.54 -4.34 -8.27
C GLY A 401 12.00 -5.71 -8.69
N ASP A 402 12.18 -6.67 -7.80
CA ASP A 402 11.89 -8.10 -8.04
C ASP A 402 10.71 -8.63 -7.20
N SER A 403 9.86 -7.75 -6.69
CA SER A 403 8.69 -8.11 -5.89
C SER A 403 7.53 -8.59 -6.76
N THR A 404 6.83 -9.62 -6.30
CA THR A 404 5.57 -10.10 -6.90
C THR A 404 4.33 -9.44 -6.31
N LEU A 405 4.51 -8.64 -5.26
CA LEU A 405 3.42 -7.93 -4.59
C LEU A 405 3.35 -6.47 -4.97
N VAL A 406 4.50 -5.81 -5.08
CA VAL A 406 4.61 -4.38 -5.32
C VAL A 406 5.43 -4.13 -6.59
N HIS A 407 4.92 -3.32 -7.50
CA HIS A 407 5.65 -2.87 -8.69
C HIS A 407 6.63 -1.78 -8.28
N ALA A 408 7.81 -2.19 -7.83
CA ALA A 408 8.78 -1.35 -7.18
C ALA A 408 9.77 -0.72 -8.17
N ILE A 409 10.11 0.55 -7.94
CA ILE A 409 11.28 1.21 -8.53
C ILE A 409 12.36 1.30 -7.46
N GLU A 410 13.53 0.72 -7.72
CA GLU A 410 14.68 0.70 -6.80
C GLU A 410 15.63 1.90 -7.00
N SER A 411 15.68 2.44 -8.22
CA SER A 411 16.52 3.61 -8.54
C SER A 411 15.92 4.38 -9.71
N LEU A 412 15.91 5.70 -9.61
CA LEU A 412 15.47 6.63 -10.64
C LEU A 412 16.32 7.92 -10.61
N PRO A 413 17.39 8.00 -11.40
CA PRO A 413 18.22 9.19 -11.46
C PRO A 413 17.47 10.39 -12.03
N VAL A 414 17.47 11.50 -11.30
CA VAL A 414 16.84 12.77 -11.71
C VAL A 414 17.85 13.91 -11.70
N ARG A 415 17.57 14.96 -12.47
CA ARG A 415 18.30 16.22 -12.53
C ARG A 415 17.35 17.41 -12.37
N PHE A 416 17.86 18.50 -11.86
CA PHE A 416 17.15 19.75 -11.66
C PHE A 416 18.14 20.92 -11.54
N THR A 417 17.68 22.15 -11.68
CA THR A 417 18.52 23.33 -11.40
C THR A 417 18.75 23.43 -9.89
N PRO A 418 20.03 23.42 -9.43
CA PRO A 418 20.33 23.51 -7.99
C PRO A 418 19.93 24.87 -7.44
N GLU A 419 19.45 24.89 -6.18
CA GLU A 419 19.24 26.12 -5.44
C GLU A 419 20.60 26.75 -5.06
N PRO A 420 20.69 28.09 -4.96
CA PRO A 420 21.89 28.74 -4.44
C PRO A 420 22.19 28.28 -3.02
N GLY A 421 23.43 27.88 -2.77
CA GLY A 421 23.88 27.48 -1.43
C GLY A 421 23.96 28.66 -0.43
#